data_d5efea259cf464f7b435d6c13187d14f
#
_entry.id   d5efea259cf464f7b435d6c13187d14f
#
_cell.length_a   1.000
_cell.length_b   1.000
_cell.length_c   1.000
_cell.angle_alpha   90.00
_cell.angle_beta   90.00
_cell.angle_gamma   90.00
#
_symmetry.space_group_name_H-M   'P 1'
#
loop_
_entity.id
_entity.type
_entity.pdbx_description
1 polymer ?
#
loop_
_entity_poly.entity_id
_entity_poly.type
_entity_poly.pdbx_seq_one_letter_code
_entity_poly.pdbx_strand_id
1 'polypeptide(L)'
;MNIELTDLTRRFGRNQAVAGVNLEAGPGVFGLLGPNGAGKTSLLRMMATVITPSSGRMRLLGRDPGAYGQRKEIRRRLGYLPQNLGYYPAFTVVEFIEYFALLKEMPPARIPAAVAAAVERVDLGSKAKAKLRTLSGGMLRRAGIAQAIVNEPELLLLDEPTAGLDPEQRVTFRELMRDFGQRSTVIVSTHLVEDVGAACTQVALMDQGKIVFYGTPDELTARGEGTSAAGDAPLERGYSAVLAAARSIPAARA
;
A
#
# COMPACT_ATOMS: atom_id res chain seq x y z
N MET A 1 13.52 9.67 7.17
CA MET A 1 12.91 8.45 6.65
C MET A 1 11.59 8.18 7.34
N ASN A 2 10.56 7.71 6.60
CA ASN A 2 9.25 7.38 7.19
C ASN A 2 9.09 5.88 7.41
N ILE A 3 9.85 5.06 6.69
CA ILE A 3 9.91 3.59 6.84
C ILE A 3 11.38 3.19 6.93
N GLU A 4 11.72 2.38 7.92
CA GLU A 4 13.01 1.72 8.09
C GLU A 4 12.74 0.28 8.56
N LEU A 5 13.03 -0.70 7.69
CA LEU A 5 12.89 -2.13 7.98
C LEU A 5 14.27 -2.77 7.93
N THR A 6 14.62 -3.55 8.95
CA THR A 6 15.90 -4.26 9.03
C THR A 6 15.64 -5.74 9.37
N ASP A 7 15.99 -6.63 8.45
CA ASP A 7 15.84 -8.09 8.55
C ASP A 7 14.43 -8.51 8.98
N LEU A 8 13.41 -7.75 8.52
CA LEU A 8 12.04 -7.93 8.96
C LEU A 8 11.49 -9.28 8.48
N THR A 9 11.01 -10.08 9.43
CA THR A 9 10.53 -11.44 9.14
C THR A 9 9.16 -11.67 9.76
N ARG A 10 8.28 -12.38 9.02
CA ARG A 10 7.00 -12.87 9.54
C ARG A 10 6.77 -14.32 9.16
N ARG A 11 6.51 -15.14 10.18
CA ARG A 11 6.13 -16.55 10.05
C ARG A 11 4.70 -16.78 10.52
N PHE A 12 3.99 -17.66 9.83
CA PHE A 12 2.69 -18.19 10.22
C PHE A 12 2.81 -19.71 10.28
N GLY A 13 3.01 -20.24 11.47
CA GLY A 13 3.39 -21.65 11.66
C GLY A 13 4.70 -21.96 10.90
N ARG A 14 4.64 -22.89 9.96
CA ARG A 14 5.79 -23.27 9.12
C ARG A 14 6.00 -22.37 7.89
N ASN A 15 5.01 -21.55 7.55
CA ASN A 15 5.08 -20.67 6.38
C ASN A 15 5.76 -19.35 6.74
N GLN A 16 6.85 -19.01 6.05
CA GLN A 16 7.57 -17.74 6.18
C GLN A 16 7.08 -16.77 5.10
N ALA A 17 6.09 -15.96 5.45
CA ALA A 17 5.46 -15.03 4.52
C ALA A 17 6.31 -13.79 4.20
N VAL A 18 7.21 -13.40 5.11
CA VAL A 18 8.20 -12.33 4.90
C VAL A 18 9.53 -12.81 5.49
N ALA A 19 10.61 -12.69 4.73
CA ALA A 19 11.88 -13.37 4.99
C ALA A 19 13.07 -12.39 4.92
N GLY A 20 13.39 -11.72 6.04
CA GLY A 20 14.55 -10.85 6.14
C GLY A 20 14.47 -9.62 5.23
N VAL A 21 13.33 -8.94 5.19
CA VAL A 21 13.13 -7.76 4.34
C VAL A 21 13.86 -6.56 4.93
N ASN A 22 14.68 -5.92 4.08
CA ASN A 22 15.30 -4.63 4.33
C ASN A 22 14.66 -3.62 3.36
N LEU A 23 14.17 -2.49 3.87
CA LEU A 23 13.55 -1.43 3.08
C LEU A 23 13.65 -0.09 3.79
N GLU A 24 14.06 0.93 3.06
CA GLU A 24 14.02 2.31 3.51
C GLU A 24 13.20 3.14 2.54
N ALA A 25 12.28 3.98 3.07
CA ALA A 25 11.47 4.86 2.25
C ALA A 25 11.22 6.20 2.95
N GLY A 26 11.38 7.28 2.19
CA GLY A 26 10.99 8.66 2.54
C GLY A 26 9.72 9.08 1.80
N PRO A 27 9.44 10.39 1.68
CA PRO A 27 8.34 10.88 0.84
C PRO A 27 8.49 10.40 -0.62
N GLY A 28 7.36 10.09 -1.25
CA GLY A 28 7.30 9.55 -2.61
C GLY A 28 6.25 8.44 -2.72
N VAL A 29 6.03 7.96 -3.95
CA VAL A 29 5.14 6.82 -4.23
C VAL A 29 5.98 5.59 -4.55
N PHE A 30 5.82 4.54 -3.76
CA PHE A 30 6.56 3.28 -3.86
C PHE A 30 5.61 2.16 -4.27
N GLY A 31 5.92 1.49 -5.38
CA GLY A 31 5.22 0.30 -5.83
C GLY A 31 5.78 -0.94 -5.12
N LEU A 32 4.94 -1.67 -4.39
CA LEU A 32 5.26 -3.00 -3.86
C LEU A 32 4.68 -4.03 -4.83
N LEU A 33 5.49 -4.44 -5.80
CA LEU A 33 5.11 -5.31 -6.91
C LEU A 33 5.44 -6.78 -6.58
N GLY A 34 4.72 -7.71 -7.17
CA GLY A 34 5.01 -9.14 -7.06
C GLY A 34 3.80 -10.04 -7.26
N PRO A 35 4.01 -11.33 -7.49
CA PRO A 35 2.93 -12.29 -7.69
C PRO A 35 2.07 -12.46 -6.44
N ASN A 36 0.92 -13.14 -6.62
CA ASN A 36 0.10 -13.54 -5.49
C ASN A 36 0.88 -14.51 -4.58
N GLY A 37 0.77 -14.31 -3.27
CA GLY A 37 1.54 -15.09 -2.29
C GLY A 37 2.98 -14.62 -2.07
N ALA A 38 3.47 -13.58 -2.75
CA ALA A 38 4.83 -13.06 -2.55
C ALA A 38 5.10 -12.46 -1.16
N GLY A 39 4.07 -12.20 -0.35
CA GLY A 39 4.20 -11.64 1.00
C GLY A 39 3.80 -10.16 1.13
N LYS A 40 3.40 -9.50 0.04
CA LYS A 40 3.05 -8.06 0.00
C LYS A 40 2.05 -7.65 1.09
N THR A 41 0.88 -8.31 1.13
CA THR A 41 -0.15 -8.05 2.15
C THR A 41 0.37 -8.25 3.58
N SER A 42 1.21 -9.27 3.81
CA SER A 42 1.81 -9.51 5.13
C SER A 42 2.76 -8.39 5.52
N LEU A 43 3.58 -7.92 4.59
CA LEU A 43 4.49 -6.77 4.81
C LEU A 43 3.69 -5.49 5.10
N LEU A 44 2.67 -5.19 4.28
CA LEU A 44 1.78 -4.04 4.51
C LEU A 44 1.07 -4.12 5.87
N ARG A 45 0.57 -5.29 6.27
CA ARG A 45 -0.10 -5.48 7.57
C ARG A 45 0.84 -5.29 8.76
N MET A 46 2.13 -5.62 8.62
CA MET A 46 3.14 -5.29 9.63
C MET A 46 3.35 -3.78 9.72
N MET A 47 3.57 -3.10 8.57
CA MET A 47 3.73 -1.65 8.53
C MET A 47 2.45 -0.91 8.99
N ALA A 48 1.26 -1.44 8.70
CA ALA A 48 -0.01 -0.94 9.23
C ALA A 48 -0.21 -1.21 10.73
N THR A 49 0.76 -1.86 11.39
CA THR A 49 0.69 -2.26 12.81
C THR A 49 -0.48 -3.20 13.15
N VAL A 50 -1.02 -3.91 12.15
CA VAL A 50 -2.11 -4.89 12.32
C VAL A 50 -1.58 -6.21 12.84
N ILE A 51 -0.38 -6.63 12.37
CA ILE A 51 0.33 -7.81 12.88
C ILE A 51 1.74 -7.43 13.30
N THR A 52 2.30 -8.15 14.28
CA THR A 52 3.69 -7.95 14.74
C THR A 52 4.67 -8.76 13.90
N PRO A 53 5.90 -8.29 13.67
CA PRO A 53 6.97 -9.12 13.12
C PRO A 53 7.28 -10.34 14.00
N SER A 54 7.81 -11.42 13.42
CA SER A 54 8.37 -12.54 14.18
C SER A 54 9.81 -12.27 14.61
N SER A 55 10.56 -11.52 13.79
CA SER A 55 11.92 -11.04 14.10
C SER A 55 12.27 -9.84 13.20
N GLY A 56 13.43 -9.24 13.44
CA GLY A 56 13.88 -8.03 12.77
C GLY A 56 13.42 -6.76 13.48
N ARG A 57 13.71 -5.62 12.88
CA ARG A 57 13.37 -4.29 13.42
C ARG A 57 12.56 -3.49 12.42
N MET A 58 11.65 -2.67 12.93
CA MET A 58 10.82 -1.78 12.12
C MET A 58 10.69 -0.43 12.84
N ARG A 59 10.99 0.64 12.11
CA ARG A 59 10.67 2.01 12.53
C ARG A 59 9.75 2.64 11.49
N LEU A 60 8.69 3.27 11.97
CA LEU A 60 7.71 3.96 11.16
C LEU A 60 7.54 5.38 11.67
N LEU A 61 7.69 6.38 10.79
CA LEU A 61 7.64 7.79 11.16
C LEU A 61 8.60 8.13 12.32
N GLY A 62 9.79 7.50 12.32
CA GLY A 62 10.82 7.62 13.36
C GLY A 62 10.53 6.91 14.67
N ARG A 63 9.47 6.07 14.77
CA ARG A 63 8.98 5.40 15.98
C ARG A 63 9.03 3.88 15.85
N ASP A 64 9.23 3.20 16.97
CA ASP A 64 9.14 1.74 17.08
C ASP A 64 7.70 1.33 17.44
N PRO A 65 6.94 0.61 16.57
CA PRO A 65 5.58 0.18 16.87
C PRO A 65 5.51 -0.90 17.99
N GLY A 66 6.64 -1.49 18.39
CA GLY A 66 6.74 -2.38 19.54
C GLY A 66 6.82 -1.65 20.87
N ALA A 67 7.28 -0.40 20.89
CA ALA A 67 7.45 0.37 22.11
C ALA A 67 6.10 0.92 22.62
N TYR A 68 6.00 1.03 23.96
CA TYR A 68 4.78 1.52 24.62
C TYR A 68 4.38 2.91 24.12
N GLY A 69 3.09 3.09 23.82
CA GLY A 69 2.51 4.36 23.35
C GLY A 69 2.85 4.72 21.90
N GLN A 70 3.99 4.31 21.35
CA GLN A 70 4.43 4.74 20.02
C GLN A 70 3.53 4.22 18.88
N ARG A 71 2.97 3.01 19.04
CA ARG A 71 2.01 2.43 18.07
C ARG A 71 0.79 3.34 17.86
N LYS A 72 0.28 3.96 18.91
CA LYS A 72 -0.86 4.88 18.83
C LYS A 72 -0.49 6.12 18.03
N GLU A 73 0.68 6.70 18.28
CA GLU A 73 1.18 7.86 17.55
C GLU A 73 1.40 7.58 16.06
N ILE A 74 1.94 6.38 15.73
CA ILE A 74 2.05 5.93 14.34
C ILE A 74 0.65 5.88 13.70
N ARG A 75 -0.32 5.24 14.35
CA ARG A 75 -1.68 5.04 13.80
C ARG A 75 -2.43 6.35 13.54
N ARG A 76 -2.19 7.40 14.33
CA ARG A 76 -2.76 8.74 14.11
C ARG A 76 -2.28 9.39 12.79
N ARG A 77 -1.06 9.06 12.38
CA ARG A 77 -0.37 9.63 11.22
C ARG A 77 -0.30 8.67 10.02
N LEU A 78 -0.93 7.50 10.14
CA LEU A 78 -0.93 6.44 9.14
C LEU A 78 -2.32 6.28 8.52
N GLY A 79 -2.40 6.17 7.20
CA GLY A 79 -3.56 5.71 6.46
C GLY A 79 -3.37 4.27 5.99
N TYR A 80 -4.41 3.44 6.06
CA TYR A 80 -4.33 2.06 5.60
C TYR A 80 -5.61 1.63 4.87
N LEU A 81 -5.46 1.17 3.64
CA LEU A 81 -6.50 0.47 2.88
C LEU A 81 -6.14 -1.00 2.81
N PRO A 82 -6.85 -1.91 3.48
CA PRO A 82 -6.65 -3.35 3.34
C PRO A 82 -7.19 -3.87 2.01
N GLN A 83 -6.68 -5.02 1.57
CA GLN A 83 -7.19 -5.73 0.39
C GLN A 83 -8.68 -6.03 0.51
N ASN A 84 -9.11 -6.57 1.66
CA ASN A 84 -10.51 -6.79 2.00
C ASN A 84 -10.97 -5.69 2.96
N LEU A 85 -11.83 -4.81 2.47
CA LEU A 85 -12.37 -3.72 3.27
C LEU A 85 -13.44 -4.24 4.24
N GLY A 86 -13.16 -4.17 5.54
CA GLY A 86 -14.19 -4.35 6.56
C GLY A 86 -15.04 -3.08 6.69
N TYR A 87 -16.36 -3.21 6.64
CA TYR A 87 -17.27 -2.08 6.79
C TYR A 87 -18.61 -2.49 7.41
N TYR A 88 -19.32 -1.52 7.96
CA TYR A 88 -20.69 -1.70 8.46
C TYR A 88 -21.66 -1.39 7.32
N PRO A 89 -22.42 -2.38 6.78
CA PRO A 89 -23.26 -2.20 5.58
C PRO A 89 -24.34 -1.13 5.70
N ALA A 90 -24.77 -0.82 6.94
CA ALA A 90 -25.77 0.19 7.24
C ALA A 90 -25.22 1.62 7.31
N PHE A 91 -23.90 1.80 7.44
CA PHE A 91 -23.29 3.14 7.44
C PHE A 91 -23.42 3.80 6.08
N THR A 92 -23.60 5.10 6.07
CA THR A 92 -23.39 5.94 4.88
C THR A 92 -21.90 6.13 4.61
N VAL A 93 -21.54 6.62 3.42
CA VAL A 93 -20.16 6.97 3.08
C VAL A 93 -19.56 7.94 4.11
N VAL A 94 -20.30 9.00 4.44
CA VAL A 94 -19.86 10.00 5.44
C VAL A 94 -19.64 9.38 6.81
N GLU A 95 -20.62 8.62 7.34
CA GLU A 95 -20.51 7.95 8.65
C GLU A 95 -19.32 6.98 8.70
N PHE A 96 -19.03 6.28 7.61
CA PHE A 96 -17.91 5.38 7.53
C PHE A 96 -16.57 6.11 7.62
N ILE A 97 -16.40 7.21 6.88
CA ILE A 97 -15.17 7.99 6.89
C ILE A 97 -15.00 8.71 8.23
N GLU A 98 -16.10 9.26 8.78
CA GLU A 98 -16.14 9.91 10.10
C GLU A 98 -15.72 8.93 11.21
N TYR A 99 -16.21 7.69 11.17
CA TYR A 99 -15.79 6.62 12.10
C TYR A 99 -14.28 6.44 12.14
N PHE A 100 -13.61 6.41 10.95
CA PHE A 100 -12.15 6.32 10.91
C PHE A 100 -11.45 7.59 11.36
N ALA A 101 -11.99 8.77 11.09
CA ALA A 101 -11.48 10.03 11.61
C ALA A 101 -11.48 10.04 13.15
N LEU A 102 -12.55 9.55 13.77
CA LEU A 102 -12.64 9.37 15.22
C LEU A 102 -11.63 8.37 15.76
N LEU A 103 -11.44 7.22 15.08
CA LEU A 103 -10.43 6.22 15.46
C LEU A 103 -8.99 6.74 15.35
N LYS A 104 -8.75 7.73 14.47
CA LYS A 104 -7.47 8.45 14.37
C LYS A 104 -7.33 9.54 15.43
N GLU A 105 -8.35 9.73 16.28
CA GLU A 105 -8.40 10.78 17.32
C GLU A 105 -8.20 12.18 16.73
N MET A 106 -8.79 12.42 15.56
CA MET A 106 -8.81 13.76 14.97
C MET A 106 -9.61 14.73 15.85
N PRO A 107 -9.19 16.00 15.98
CA PRO A 107 -9.96 17.00 16.71
C PRO A 107 -11.39 17.08 16.15
N PRO A 108 -12.45 16.98 17.00
CA PRO A 108 -13.84 16.96 16.54
C PRO A 108 -14.23 18.10 15.60
N ALA A 109 -13.71 19.30 15.86
CA ALA A 109 -13.97 20.47 15.02
C ALA A 109 -13.41 20.35 13.60
N ARG A 110 -12.41 19.49 13.35
CA ARG A 110 -11.78 19.28 12.03
C ARG A 110 -12.44 18.16 11.22
N ILE A 111 -13.16 17.24 11.89
CA ILE A 111 -13.71 16.03 11.26
C ILE A 111 -14.66 16.35 10.11
N PRO A 112 -15.67 17.24 10.24
CA PRO A 112 -16.63 17.48 9.14
C PRO A 112 -15.95 17.95 7.85
N ALA A 113 -15.02 18.89 7.96
CA ALA A 113 -14.29 19.41 6.79
C ALA A 113 -13.36 18.35 6.18
N ALA A 114 -12.66 17.57 7.01
CA ALA A 114 -11.77 16.49 6.54
C ALA A 114 -12.56 15.37 5.83
N VAL A 115 -13.71 14.98 6.36
CA VAL A 115 -14.60 14.00 5.75
C VAL A 115 -15.12 14.49 4.40
N ALA A 116 -15.61 15.74 4.32
CA ALA A 116 -16.07 16.32 3.06
C ALA A 116 -14.94 16.34 2.02
N ALA A 117 -13.75 16.79 2.38
CA ALA A 117 -12.60 16.81 1.49
C ALA A 117 -12.19 15.39 1.02
N ALA A 118 -12.21 14.40 1.90
CA ALA A 118 -11.88 13.01 1.55
C ALA A 118 -12.92 12.41 0.58
N VAL A 119 -14.21 12.70 0.76
CA VAL A 119 -15.30 12.28 -0.13
C VAL A 119 -15.14 12.87 -1.53
N GLU A 120 -14.84 14.17 -1.62
CA GLU A 120 -14.63 14.85 -2.91
C GLU A 120 -13.39 14.31 -3.64
N ARG A 121 -12.27 14.09 -2.95
CA ARG A 121 -11.03 13.56 -3.54
C ARG A 121 -11.19 12.19 -4.22
N VAL A 122 -12.21 11.43 -3.84
CA VAL A 122 -12.49 10.10 -4.42
C VAL A 122 -13.75 10.12 -5.30
N ASP A 123 -14.27 11.28 -5.66
CA ASP A 123 -15.47 11.46 -6.48
C ASP A 123 -16.67 10.65 -5.95
N LEU A 124 -16.98 10.81 -4.67
CA LEU A 124 -18.16 10.23 -4.01
C LEU A 124 -19.14 11.28 -3.46
N GLY A 125 -18.99 12.56 -3.85
CA GLY A 125 -19.84 13.66 -3.39
C GLY A 125 -21.34 13.37 -3.57
N SER A 126 -21.74 12.91 -4.75
CA SER A 126 -23.15 12.56 -5.07
C SER A 126 -23.66 11.34 -4.28
N LYS A 127 -22.77 10.54 -3.68
CA LYS A 127 -23.08 9.32 -2.91
C LYS A 127 -22.76 9.45 -1.42
N ALA A 128 -22.40 10.64 -0.93
CA ALA A 128 -22.00 10.90 0.45
C ALA A 128 -22.99 10.35 1.50
N LYS A 129 -24.29 10.43 1.24
CA LYS A 129 -25.35 9.92 2.11
C LYS A 129 -25.87 8.51 1.72
N ALA A 130 -25.31 7.88 0.68
CA ALA A 130 -25.69 6.53 0.29
C ALA A 130 -25.14 5.50 1.30
N LYS A 131 -25.91 4.45 1.58
CA LYS A 131 -25.46 3.34 2.44
C LYS A 131 -24.41 2.49 1.73
N LEU A 132 -23.37 2.08 2.42
CA LEU A 132 -22.26 1.31 1.84
C LEU A 132 -22.73 0.03 1.12
N ARG A 133 -23.77 -0.63 1.64
CA ARG A 133 -24.36 -1.83 1.00
C ARG A 133 -24.97 -1.57 -0.38
N THR A 134 -25.21 -0.32 -0.76
CA THR A 134 -25.82 0.06 -2.05
C THR A 134 -24.77 0.51 -3.07
N LEU A 135 -23.51 0.58 -2.68
CA LEU A 135 -22.41 0.98 -3.54
C LEU A 135 -21.96 -0.17 -4.44
N SER A 136 -21.49 0.15 -5.64
CA SER A 136 -20.73 -0.80 -6.48
C SER A 136 -19.38 -1.14 -5.84
N GLY A 137 -18.74 -2.22 -6.28
CA GLY A 137 -17.41 -2.61 -5.80
C GLY A 137 -16.37 -1.49 -5.93
N GLY A 138 -16.34 -0.79 -7.08
CA GLY A 138 -15.45 0.34 -7.29
C GLY A 138 -15.78 1.55 -6.38
N MET A 139 -17.06 1.87 -6.19
CA MET A 139 -17.46 2.91 -5.23
C MET A 139 -17.08 2.55 -3.78
N LEU A 140 -17.28 1.30 -3.39
CA LEU A 140 -16.87 0.83 -2.06
C LEU A 140 -15.35 0.92 -1.90
N ARG A 141 -14.58 0.59 -2.95
CA ARG A 141 -13.12 0.73 -2.94
C ARG A 141 -12.71 2.18 -2.78
N ARG A 142 -13.35 3.11 -3.49
CA ARG A 142 -13.13 4.56 -3.36
C ARG A 142 -13.47 5.06 -1.94
N ALA A 143 -14.56 4.59 -1.32
CA ALA A 143 -14.86 4.89 0.08
C ALA A 143 -13.76 4.36 1.03
N GLY A 144 -13.19 3.20 0.73
CA GLY A 144 -12.03 2.66 1.44
C GLY A 144 -10.77 3.51 1.27
N ILE A 145 -10.54 4.12 0.11
CA ILE A 145 -9.44 5.07 -0.09
C ILE A 145 -9.72 6.34 0.73
N ALA A 146 -10.95 6.88 0.69
CA ALA A 146 -11.33 8.08 1.43
C ALA A 146 -11.07 7.94 2.95
N GLN A 147 -11.44 6.79 3.56
CA GLN A 147 -11.14 6.55 4.98
C GLN A 147 -9.63 6.47 5.27
N ALA A 148 -8.83 6.00 4.29
CA ALA A 148 -7.39 5.90 4.47
C ALA A 148 -6.68 7.27 4.42
N ILE A 149 -7.27 8.25 3.73
CA ILE A 149 -6.70 9.59 3.53
C ILE A 149 -7.29 10.68 4.41
N VAL A 150 -8.37 10.40 5.17
CA VAL A 150 -9.15 11.42 5.91
C VAL A 150 -8.32 12.23 6.92
N ASN A 151 -7.28 11.62 7.49
CA ASN A 151 -6.38 12.24 8.47
C ASN A 151 -5.14 12.90 7.85
N GLU A 152 -5.08 13.07 6.52
CA GLU A 152 -3.91 13.60 5.80
C GLU A 152 -2.61 12.85 6.23
N PRO A 153 -2.53 11.53 6.00
CA PRO A 153 -1.48 10.71 6.60
C PRO A 153 -0.09 11.04 6.05
N GLU A 154 0.93 10.94 6.89
CA GLU A 154 2.34 11.02 6.51
C GLU A 154 2.87 9.68 5.96
N LEU A 155 2.19 8.58 6.30
CA LEU A 155 2.43 7.24 5.76
C LEU A 155 1.10 6.66 5.28
N LEU A 156 0.97 6.41 3.98
CA LEU A 156 -0.22 5.85 3.35
C LEU A 156 0.10 4.47 2.77
N LEU A 157 -0.58 3.45 3.25
CA LEU A 157 -0.41 2.05 2.86
C LEU A 157 -1.67 1.55 2.16
N LEU A 158 -1.54 1.09 0.91
CA LEU A 158 -2.67 0.70 0.08
C LEU A 158 -2.45 -0.70 -0.49
N ASP A 159 -3.31 -1.63 -0.10
CA ASP A 159 -3.23 -3.03 -0.55
C ASP A 159 -4.22 -3.27 -1.70
N GLU A 160 -3.69 -3.46 -2.93
CA GLU A 160 -4.43 -3.66 -4.18
C GLU A 160 -5.51 -2.57 -4.42
N PRO A 161 -5.16 -1.26 -4.35
CA PRO A 161 -6.17 -0.18 -4.34
C PRO A 161 -6.95 -0.04 -5.63
N THR A 162 -6.40 -0.47 -6.76
CA THR A 162 -7.02 -0.34 -8.10
C THR A 162 -7.91 -1.52 -8.47
N ALA A 163 -8.02 -2.53 -7.60
CA ALA A 163 -8.89 -3.67 -7.83
C ALA A 163 -10.37 -3.24 -7.95
N GLY A 164 -10.99 -3.54 -9.09
CA GLY A 164 -12.40 -3.19 -9.37
C GLY A 164 -12.64 -1.74 -9.78
N LEU A 165 -11.59 -0.94 -9.98
CA LEU A 165 -11.69 0.37 -10.61
C LEU A 165 -11.66 0.24 -12.15
N ASP A 166 -12.47 1.05 -12.82
CA ASP A 166 -12.40 1.20 -14.27
C ASP A 166 -11.15 2.03 -14.69
N PRO A 167 -10.81 2.09 -15.99
CA PRO A 167 -9.62 2.79 -16.48
C PRO A 167 -9.58 4.28 -16.10
N GLU A 168 -10.71 5.00 -16.16
CA GLU A 168 -10.79 6.42 -15.81
C GLU A 168 -10.54 6.63 -14.32
N GLN A 169 -11.15 5.81 -13.46
CA GLN A 169 -10.95 5.83 -12.03
C GLN A 169 -9.49 5.51 -11.65
N ARG A 170 -8.80 4.64 -12.40
CA ARG A 170 -7.37 4.38 -12.19
C ARG A 170 -6.50 5.61 -12.49
N VAL A 171 -6.85 6.41 -13.51
CA VAL A 171 -6.15 7.66 -13.80
C VAL A 171 -6.27 8.63 -12.62
N THR A 172 -7.51 8.89 -12.17
CA THR A 172 -7.79 9.76 -11.00
C THR A 172 -7.07 9.26 -9.74
N PHE A 173 -7.07 7.94 -9.51
CA PHE A 173 -6.34 7.34 -8.39
C PHE A 173 -4.82 7.61 -8.49
N ARG A 174 -4.20 7.47 -9.66
CA ARG A 174 -2.76 7.72 -9.85
C ARG A 174 -2.39 9.18 -9.58
N GLU A 175 -3.23 10.12 -10.01
CA GLU A 175 -3.07 11.56 -9.74
C GLU A 175 -3.13 11.83 -8.23
N LEU A 176 -4.12 11.25 -7.53
CA LEU A 176 -4.26 11.35 -6.09
C LEU A 176 -3.02 10.81 -5.36
N MET A 177 -2.45 9.69 -5.82
CA MET A 177 -1.24 9.11 -5.21
C MET A 177 0.00 10.00 -5.44
N ARG A 178 0.14 10.61 -6.63
CA ARG A 178 1.23 11.56 -6.89
C ARG A 178 1.14 12.79 -6.00
N ASP A 179 -0.07 13.34 -5.78
CA ASP A 179 -0.30 14.46 -4.87
C ASP A 179 0.11 14.11 -3.43
N PHE A 180 -0.32 12.95 -2.94
CA PHE A 180 0.11 12.47 -1.61
C PHE A 180 1.61 12.23 -1.54
N GLY A 181 2.23 11.68 -2.58
CA GLY A 181 3.66 11.38 -2.63
C GLY A 181 4.57 12.60 -2.51
N GLN A 182 4.08 13.81 -2.80
CA GLN A 182 4.86 15.04 -2.66
C GLN A 182 5.26 15.33 -1.20
N ARG A 183 4.46 14.91 -0.23
CA ARG A 183 4.65 15.20 1.21
C ARG A 183 4.58 13.98 2.12
N SER A 184 4.11 12.85 1.60
CA SER A 184 3.88 11.62 2.35
C SER A 184 4.63 10.45 1.71
N THR A 185 4.91 9.41 2.49
CA THR A 185 5.32 8.13 1.91
C THR A 185 4.08 7.31 1.59
N VAL A 186 3.92 6.95 0.32
CA VAL A 186 2.80 6.15 -0.17
C VAL A 186 3.35 4.80 -0.62
N ILE A 187 2.87 3.71 -0.04
CA ILE A 187 3.15 2.34 -0.52
C ILE A 187 1.89 1.78 -1.18
N VAL A 188 2.00 1.43 -2.45
CA VAL A 188 0.92 0.80 -3.22
C VAL A 188 1.31 -0.64 -3.52
N SER A 189 0.63 -1.62 -2.92
CA SER A 189 0.82 -3.01 -3.35
C SER A 189 -0.05 -3.30 -4.56
N THR A 190 0.54 -3.94 -5.54
CA THR A 190 -0.16 -4.35 -6.76
C THR A 190 0.55 -5.52 -7.44
N HIS A 191 -0.18 -6.25 -8.26
CA HIS A 191 0.37 -7.20 -9.22
C HIS A 191 0.34 -6.63 -10.65
N LEU A 192 -0.21 -5.42 -10.83
CA LEU A 192 -0.31 -4.74 -12.11
C LEU A 192 0.92 -3.85 -12.34
N VAL A 193 1.76 -4.26 -13.26
CA VAL A 193 3.01 -3.57 -13.61
C VAL A 193 2.74 -2.16 -14.16
N GLU A 194 1.66 -1.99 -14.91
CA GLU A 194 1.23 -0.73 -15.50
C GLU A 194 0.97 0.36 -14.44
N ASP A 195 0.33 0.01 -13.32
CA ASP A 195 0.03 0.96 -12.24
C ASP A 195 1.31 1.50 -11.60
N VAL A 196 2.36 0.66 -11.54
CA VAL A 196 3.67 1.03 -11.00
C VAL A 196 4.40 2.00 -11.93
N GLY A 197 4.50 1.69 -13.21
CA GLY A 197 5.19 2.54 -14.19
C GLY A 197 4.57 3.94 -14.31
N ALA A 198 3.26 4.03 -14.10
CA ALA A 198 2.54 5.29 -14.25
C ALA A 198 2.55 6.21 -13.00
N ALA A 199 2.70 5.67 -11.80
CA ALA A 199 2.51 6.44 -10.55
C ALA A 199 3.70 6.40 -9.59
N CYS A 200 4.57 5.39 -9.65
CA CYS A 200 5.59 5.17 -8.63
C CYS A 200 6.93 5.80 -9.01
N THR A 201 7.61 6.36 -8.01
CA THR A 201 8.99 6.86 -8.14
C THR A 201 10.02 5.77 -7.87
N GLN A 202 9.63 4.77 -7.08
CA GLN A 202 10.46 3.62 -6.71
C GLN A 202 9.62 2.34 -6.73
N VAL A 203 10.26 1.20 -6.95
CA VAL A 203 9.64 -0.12 -7.01
C VAL A 203 10.41 -1.09 -6.14
N ALA A 204 9.70 -1.78 -5.25
CA ALA A 204 10.19 -2.96 -4.55
C ALA A 204 9.49 -4.19 -5.12
N LEU A 205 10.23 -5.08 -5.79
CA LEU A 205 9.68 -6.34 -6.29
C LEU A 205 9.87 -7.43 -5.26
N MET A 206 8.75 -8.03 -4.83
CA MET A 206 8.75 -9.14 -3.89
C MET A 206 8.49 -10.47 -4.58
N ASP A 207 9.27 -11.49 -4.20
CA ASP A 207 8.98 -12.90 -4.49
C ASP A 207 9.35 -13.77 -3.28
N GLN A 208 8.51 -14.76 -2.96
CA GLN A 208 8.71 -15.72 -1.86
C GLN A 208 9.13 -15.07 -0.52
N GLY A 209 8.50 -13.95 -0.19
CA GLY A 209 8.74 -13.23 1.07
C GLY A 209 9.96 -12.32 1.10
N LYS A 210 10.74 -12.23 0.02
CA LYS A 210 11.95 -11.41 -0.09
C LYS A 210 11.76 -10.26 -1.08
N ILE A 211 12.45 -9.14 -0.86
CA ILE A 211 12.65 -8.13 -1.91
C ILE A 211 13.76 -8.63 -2.83
N VAL A 212 13.44 -8.86 -4.10
CA VAL A 212 14.37 -9.37 -5.14
C VAL A 212 14.87 -8.27 -6.06
N PHE A 213 14.23 -7.09 -6.02
CA PHE A 213 14.66 -5.89 -6.70
C PHE A 213 14.15 -4.67 -5.93
N TYR A 214 14.95 -3.62 -5.90
CA TYR A 214 14.58 -2.28 -5.41
C TYR A 214 15.28 -1.24 -6.29
N GLY A 215 14.52 -0.31 -6.84
CA GLY A 215 15.01 0.72 -7.75
C GLY A 215 13.88 1.50 -8.41
N THR A 216 14.20 2.28 -9.43
CA THR A 216 13.20 3.02 -10.22
C THR A 216 12.48 2.11 -11.22
N PRO A 217 11.31 2.52 -11.76
CA PRO A 217 10.66 1.82 -12.86
C PRO A 217 11.57 1.68 -14.11
N ASP A 218 12.39 2.70 -14.40
CA ASP A 218 13.33 2.66 -15.53
C ASP A 218 14.44 1.63 -15.32
N GLU A 219 14.99 1.54 -14.12
CA GLU A 219 15.96 0.50 -13.76
C GLU A 219 15.37 -0.90 -13.85
N LEU A 220 14.08 -1.07 -13.47
CA LEU A 220 13.39 -2.34 -13.65
C LEU A 220 13.19 -2.66 -15.12
N THR A 221 12.84 -1.68 -15.94
CA THR A 221 12.71 -1.82 -17.41
C THR A 221 14.02 -2.28 -18.05
N ALA A 222 15.13 -1.65 -17.68
CA ALA A 222 16.47 -2.00 -18.17
C ALA A 222 16.87 -3.46 -17.89
N ARG A 223 16.34 -4.08 -16.83
CA ARG A 223 16.56 -5.50 -16.53
C ARG A 223 15.97 -6.46 -17.58
N GLY A 224 14.99 -6.00 -18.35
CA GLY A 224 14.38 -6.78 -19.44
C GLY A 224 15.03 -6.60 -20.79
N GLU A 225 15.90 -5.60 -20.96
CA GLU A 225 16.55 -5.32 -22.23
C GLU A 225 17.50 -6.45 -22.65
N GLY A 226 17.42 -6.82 -23.92
CA GLY A 226 18.26 -7.91 -24.47
C GLY A 226 17.93 -9.31 -23.94
N THR A 227 16.86 -9.49 -23.17
CA THR A 227 16.41 -10.78 -22.65
C THR A 227 15.25 -11.33 -23.48
N SER A 228 15.04 -12.66 -23.44
CA SER A 228 13.83 -13.31 -23.97
C SER A 228 12.69 -13.37 -22.94
N ALA A 229 12.71 -12.51 -21.94
CA ALA A 229 11.70 -12.49 -20.89
C ALA A 229 10.30 -12.14 -21.43
N ALA A 230 9.27 -12.80 -20.92
CA ALA A 230 7.90 -12.61 -21.34
C ALA A 230 7.36 -11.24 -20.90
N GLY A 231 6.53 -10.61 -21.75
CA GLY A 231 5.83 -9.35 -21.49
C GLY A 231 5.71 -8.50 -22.75
N ASP A 232 4.56 -7.86 -22.92
CA ASP A 232 4.29 -6.98 -24.07
C ASP A 232 4.96 -5.62 -23.88
N ALA A 233 4.86 -5.05 -22.66
CA ALA A 233 5.48 -3.78 -22.31
C ALA A 233 6.93 -3.95 -21.80
N PRO A 234 7.81 -2.95 -22.01
CA PRO A 234 9.20 -3.00 -21.53
C PRO A 234 9.31 -3.26 -20.03
N LEU A 235 8.48 -2.62 -19.22
CA LEU A 235 8.46 -2.80 -17.77
C LEU A 235 8.01 -4.21 -17.36
N GLU A 236 7.09 -4.84 -18.10
CA GLU A 236 6.68 -6.23 -17.88
C GLU A 236 7.82 -7.22 -18.19
N ARG A 237 8.59 -6.98 -19.24
CA ARG A 237 9.79 -7.78 -19.52
C ARG A 237 10.82 -7.66 -18.40
N GLY A 238 11.05 -6.45 -17.88
CA GLY A 238 11.91 -6.23 -16.72
C GLY A 238 11.45 -6.98 -15.47
N TYR A 239 10.16 -6.90 -15.17
CA TYR A 239 9.53 -7.66 -14.09
C TYR A 239 9.75 -9.18 -14.25
N SER A 240 9.47 -9.72 -15.44
CA SER A 240 9.60 -11.14 -15.73
C SER A 240 11.07 -11.60 -15.66
N ALA A 241 12.01 -10.81 -16.17
CA ALA A 241 13.43 -11.08 -16.12
C ALA A 241 13.95 -11.18 -14.67
N VAL A 242 13.59 -10.22 -13.83
CA VAL A 242 13.99 -10.22 -12.41
C VAL A 242 13.42 -11.41 -11.65
N LEU A 243 12.16 -11.76 -11.87
CA LEU A 243 11.55 -12.95 -11.24
C LEU A 243 12.22 -14.25 -11.69
N ALA A 244 12.50 -14.40 -12.99
CA ALA A 244 13.18 -15.57 -13.52
C ALA A 244 14.58 -15.71 -12.89
N ALA A 245 15.35 -14.62 -12.84
CA ALA A 245 16.67 -14.61 -12.21
C ALA A 245 16.63 -14.96 -10.72
N ALA A 246 15.68 -14.39 -9.97
CA ALA A 246 15.53 -14.67 -8.54
C ALA A 246 15.19 -16.15 -8.25
N ARG A 247 14.39 -16.79 -9.12
CA ARG A 247 13.97 -18.19 -8.99
C ARG A 247 15.00 -19.20 -9.48
N SER A 248 15.94 -18.78 -10.34
CA SER A 248 17.03 -19.64 -10.82
C SER A 248 18.17 -19.80 -9.80
N ILE A 249 18.22 -18.96 -8.75
CA ILE A 249 19.19 -19.09 -7.67
C ILE A 249 18.68 -20.17 -6.70
N PRO A 250 19.35 -21.33 -6.55
CA PRO A 250 18.92 -22.36 -5.62
C PRO A 250 18.87 -21.76 -4.20
N ALA A 251 17.76 -22.00 -3.48
CA ALA A 251 17.69 -21.63 -2.07
C ALA A 251 18.85 -22.33 -1.34
N ALA A 252 19.79 -21.54 -0.79
CA ALA A 252 20.84 -22.09 0.06
C ALA A 252 20.14 -22.93 1.15
N ARG A 253 20.41 -24.24 1.17
CA ARG A 253 19.89 -25.15 2.19
C ARG A 253 20.39 -24.65 3.55
N ALA A 254 19.48 -24.09 4.36
CA ALA A 254 19.73 -23.78 5.77
C ALA A 254 19.51 -25.03 6.62
#